data_868800a321d45f84f284e5be8553e6eb
#
_entry.id   868800a321d45f84f284e5be8553e6eb
#
_cell.length_a   1.000
_cell.length_b   1.000
_cell.length_c   1.000
_cell.angle_alpha   90.00
_cell.angle_beta   90.00
_cell.angle_gamma   90.00
#
_symmetry.space_group_name_H-M   'P 1'
#
loop_
_entity.id
_entity.type
_entity.pdbx_description
1 polymer ?
#
loop_
_entity_poly.entity_id
_entity_poly.type
_entity_poly.pdbx_seq_one_letter_code
_entity_poly.pdbx_strand_id
1 'polypeptide(L)'
;INTTDPNYFKWTQWIFLKLFKAGLAYKSEMPINWCTSCKCGLANEEVVNGVCERCGSEVVRKVKSQWMLKITKYADKLIDDLDDVDYIERVKVSQKNWIGRSHGAEVDFQLKDKEEKLRIYTTRPDTLFGVTYMVVSPEHPYLDKYKDEIANWDEIVAYREMAARKSDFERTELAKEKTGVEIQGLTAVNPVNGKEIPVWVSDYVLMSYGTGAIMAVPAHDDRDWEFAKKFNIPVIEVIEGGNVEEAAFTDVATGTLVNSGFLTGKSVEEAKKAIIEWLEEKGVGTKKTNFKLRDWVFSRQRYWGEPIPIVKCEKCGYVPIPEEELPLELPEVDTFMEEFLPSYTKTLDDIQKK
;
A
#
# COMPACT_ATOMS: atom_id res chain seq x y z
N ILE A 1 25.03 11.75 27.91
CA ILE A 1 23.62 11.36 27.77
C ILE A 1 23.60 9.88 27.41
N ASN A 2 22.84 9.11 28.17
CA ASN A 2 22.56 7.70 27.84
C ASN A 2 21.09 7.54 27.51
N THR A 3 20.79 7.21 26.26
CA THR A 3 19.41 7.07 25.76
C THR A 3 18.70 5.82 26.31
N THR A 4 19.45 4.91 26.93
CA THR A 4 18.92 3.70 27.59
C THR A 4 18.50 3.92 29.03
N ASP A 5 18.83 5.10 29.59
CA ASP A 5 18.47 5.48 30.97
C ASP A 5 16.94 5.73 31.03
N PRO A 6 16.20 5.08 31.95
CA PRO A 6 14.78 5.32 32.14
C PRO A 6 14.42 6.79 32.35
N ASN A 7 15.26 7.55 33.05
CA ASN A 7 15.08 8.99 33.25
C ASN A 7 15.18 9.79 31.94
N TYR A 8 15.84 9.23 30.89
CA TYR A 8 15.94 9.83 29.59
C TYR A 8 14.80 9.34 28.66
N PHE A 9 14.60 8.03 28.50
CA PHE A 9 13.62 7.51 27.57
C PHE A 9 12.15 7.76 28.00
N LYS A 10 11.88 8.10 29.25
CA LYS A 10 10.54 8.55 29.66
C LYS A 10 10.00 9.68 28.77
N TRP A 11 10.87 10.51 28.19
CA TRP A 11 10.46 11.58 27.29
C TRP A 11 10.03 11.07 25.93
N THR A 12 10.66 10.00 25.42
CA THR A 12 10.20 9.30 24.21
C THR A 12 8.80 8.72 24.45
N GLN A 13 8.58 8.10 25.61
CA GLN A 13 7.28 7.57 26.01
C GLN A 13 6.23 8.69 26.15
N TRP A 14 6.60 9.80 26.75
CA TRP A 14 5.74 10.97 26.87
C TRP A 14 5.33 11.54 25.49
N ILE A 15 6.28 11.67 24.57
CA ILE A 15 6.01 12.09 23.19
C ILE A 15 5.02 11.11 22.53
N PHE A 16 5.22 9.80 22.69
CA PHE A 16 4.31 8.81 22.15
C PHE A 16 2.88 8.97 22.72
N LEU A 17 2.73 9.21 24.01
CA LEU A 17 1.43 9.49 24.62
C LEU A 17 0.75 10.72 24.01
N LYS A 18 1.51 11.79 23.74
CA LYS A 18 0.97 12.98 23.08
C LYS A 18 0.51 12.67 21.66
N LEU A 19 1.29 11.90 20.89
CA LEU A 19 0.91 11.46 19.56
C LEU A 19 -0.33 10.56 19.60
N PHE A 20 -0.43 9.65 20.55
CA PHE A 20 -1.59 8.79 20.74
C PHE A 20 -2.85 9.60 21.07
N LYS A 21 -2.78 10.51 22.04
CA LYS A 21 -3.89 11.42 22.41
C LYS A 21 -4.33 12.31 21.24
N ALA A 22 -3.41 12.67 20.36
CA ALA A 22 -3.71 13.45 19.14
C ALA A 22 -4.27 12.59 17.97
N GLY A 23 -4.43 11.27 18.16
CA GLY A 23 -4.87 10.33 17.12
C GLY A 23 -3.86 10.12 15.99
N LEU A 24 -2.58 10.41 16.27
CA LEU A 24 -1.48 10.26 15.32
C LEU A 24 -0.76 8.92 15.48
N ALA A 25 -0.83 8.28 16.63
CA ALA A 25 -0.36 6.91 16.86
C ALA A 25 -1.55 5.95 16.88
N TYR A 26 -1.47 4.85 16.13
CA TYR A 26 -2.53 3.85 16.02
C TYR A 26 -1.95 2.46 15.79
N LYS A 27 -2.78 1.44 16.04
CA LYS A 27 -2.43 0.03 15.83
C LYS A 27 -3.00 -0.45 14.50
N SER A 28 -2.20 -1.18 13.72
CA SER A 28 -2.63 -1.79 12.46
C SER A 28 -1.95 -3.13 12.24
N GLU A 29 -2.66 -4.07 11.64
CA GLU A 29 -2.05 -5.30 11.15
C GLU A 29 -1.48 -5.06 9.76
N MET A 30 -0.22 -5.47 9.57
CA MET A 30 0.45 -5.32 8.28
C MET A 30 1.54 -6.38 8.09
N PRO A 31 1.82 -6.76 6.85
CA PRO A 31 2.94 -7.64 6.55
C PRO A 31 4.25 -6.89 6.75
N ILE A 32 5.15 -7.46 7.55
CA ILE A 32 6.51 -6.97 7.78
C ILE A 32 7.52 -8.01 7.36
N ASN A 33 8.76 -7.58 7.09
CA ASN A 33 9.87 -8.49 6.93
C ASN A 33 10.21 -9.11 8.30
N TRP A 34 10.20 -10.43 8.37
CA TRP A 34 10.40 -11.16 9.61
C TRP A 34 11.60 -12.10 9.49
N CYS A 35 12.58 -11.92 10.35
CA CYS A 35 13.69 -12.85 10.45
C CYS A 35 13.26 -14.08 11.26
N THR A 36 13.34 -15.27 10.66
CA THR A 36 12.92 -16.53 11.30
C THR A 36 13.85 -16.97 12.44
N SER A 37 15.11 -16.55 12.41
CA SER A 37 16.12 -16.85 13.43
C SER A 37 16.15 -15.79 14.53
N CYS A 38 16.29 -14.50 14.18
CA CYS A 38 16.34 -13.41 15.17
C CYS A 38 14.99 -13.14 15.84
N LYS A 39 13.88 -13.70 15.31
CA LYS A 39 12.51 -13.52 15.81
C LYS A 39 12.08 -12.04 15.94
N CYS A 40 12.50 -11.21 14.99
CA CYS A 40 12.19 -9.78 14.97
C CYS A 40 11.77 -9.28 13.59
N GLY A 41 11.02 -8.16 13.57
CA GLY A 41 10.75 -7.40 12.37
C GLY A 41 11.99 -6.66 11.88
N LEU A 42 12.16 -6.60 10.57
CA LEU A 42 13.28 -5.95 9.90
C LEU A 42 12.78 -4.78 9.05
N ALA A 43 13.55 -3.71 9.00
CA ALA A 43 13.40 -2.68 7.98
C ALA A 43 13.83 -3.22 6.60
N ASN A 44 13.43 -2.55 5.51
CA ASN A 44 13.80 -3.02 4.18
C ASN A 44 15.32 -3.03 3.97
N GLU A 45 16.02 -2.09 4.58
CA GLU A 45 17.48 -1.94 4.51
C GLU A 45 18.22 -3.06 5.26
N GLU A 46 17.57 -3.73 6.22
CA GLU A 46 18.10 -4.86 6.99
C GLU A 46 17.91 -6.21 6.27
N VAL A 47 17.31 -6.19 5.06
CA VAL A 47 17.11 -7.38 4.22
C VAL A 47 17.98 -7.27 2.97
N VAL A 48 18.98 -8.12 2.87
CA VAL A 48 19.93 -8.17 1.75
C VAL A 48 19.79 -9.49 1.01
N ASN A 49 19.39 -9.44 -0.26
CA ASN A 49 19.16 -10.64 -1.08
C ASN A 49 18.20 -11.67 -0.45
N GLY A 50 17.13 -11.18 0.20
CA GLY A 50 16.12 -12.02 0.85
C GLY A 50 16.54 -12.62 2.20
N VAL A 51 17.72 -12.25 2.73
CA VAL A 51 18.20 -12.74 4.02
C VAL A 51 18.45 -11.60 5.01
N CYS A 52 18.41 -11.93 6.29
CA CYS A 52 18.67 -11.00 7.38
C CYS A 52 20.15 -10.59 7.39
N GLU A 53 20.45 -9.29 7.29
CA GLU A 53 21.82 -8.76 7.32
C GLU A 53 22.61 -9.20 8.56
N ARG A 54 21.90 -9.36 9.70
CA ARG A 54 22.54 -9.71 10.97
C ARG A 54 22.95 -11.19 11.09
N CYS A 55 22.06 -12.13 10.69
CA CYS A 55 22.26 -13.56 10.95
C CYS A 55 22.29 -14.43 9.70
N GLY A 56 22.07 -13.88 8.51
CA GLY A 56 22.05 -14.60 7.24
C GLY A 56 20.87 -15.54 7.03
N SER A 57 19.90 -15.61 7.96
CA SER A 57 18.73 -16.47 7.82
C SER A 57 17.70 -15.88 6.87
N GLU A 58 16.91 -16.75 6.24
CA GLU A 58 15.83 -16.39 5.34
C GLU A 58 14.82 -15.44 6.05
N VAL A 59 14.42 -14.42 5.32
CA VAL A 59 13.40 -13.45 5.74
C VAL A 59 12.08 -13.78 5.06
N VAL A 60 11.03 -13.87 5.85
CA VAL A 60 9.67 -14.16 5.36
C VAL A 60 8.76 -12.95 5.62
N ARG A 61 7.70 -12.82 4.81
CA ARG A 61 6.64 -11.85 5.08
C ARG A 61 5.69 -12.42 6.15
N LYS A 62 5.52 -11.70 7.26
CA LYS A 62 4.63 -12.11 8.36
C LYS A 62 3.71 -10.96 8.74
N VAL A 63 2.40 -11.20 8.78
CA VAL A 63 1.45 -10.21 9.28
C VAL A 63 1.61 -10.08 10.79
N LYS A 64 1.85 -8.87 11.24
CA LYS A 64 2.00 -8.53 12.67
C LYS A 64 1.26 -7.23 12.96
N SER A 65 0.71 -7.15 14.15
CA SER A 65 0.13 -5.92 14.68
C SER A 65 1.24 -4.93 15.03
N GLN A 66 1.24 -3.76 14.39
CA GLN A 66 2.27 -2.74 14.50
C GLN A 66 1.69 -1.42 15.03
N TRP A 67 2.50 -0.69 15.79
CA TRP A 67 2.23 0.72 16.04
C TRP A 67 2.70 1.56 14.87
N MET A 68 1.79 2.40 14.39
CA MET A 68 1.98 3.28 13.25
C MET A 68 1.91 4.73 13.69
N LEU A 69 2.71 5.59 13.09
CA LEU A 69 2.56 7.05 13.19
C LEU A 69 2.00 7.60 11.89
N LYS A 70 0.88 8.33 12.01
CA LYS A 70 0.11 8.89 10.89
C LYS A 70 0.78 10.14 10.32
N ILE A 71 1.99 9.98 9.77
CA ILE A 71 2.75 11.07 9.15
C ILE A 71 2.08 11.60 7.88
N THR A 72 1.30 10.76 7.20
CA THR A 72 0.54 11.14 5.99
C THR A 72 -0.49 12.24 6.26
N LYS A 73 -0.93 12.41 7.51
CA LYS A 73 -1.83 13.52 7.90
C LYS A 73 -1.23 14.90 7.62
N TYR A 74 0.09 14.98 7.54
CA TYR A 74 0.83 16.22 7.30
C TYR A 74 1.38 16.32 5.88
N ALA A 75 1.09 15.35 5.00
CA ALA A 75 1.68 15.27 3.67
C ALA A 75 1.45 16.53 2.81
N ASP A 76 0.20 17.04 2.79
CA ASP A 76 -0.10 18.29 2.09
C ASP A 76 0.69 19.46 2.67
N LYS A 77 0.62 19.63 4.00
CA LYS A 77 1.30 20.72 4.70
C LYS A 77 2.82 20.67 4.50
N LEU A 78 3.42 19.46 4.51
CA LEU A 78 4.85 19.28 4.27
C LEU A 78 5.29 19.70 2.86
N ILE A 79 4.38 19.65 1.87
CA ILE A 79 4.63 20.13 0.51
C ILE A 79 4.42 21.65 0.44
N ASP A 80 3.29 22.12 0.97
CA ASP A 80 2.87 23.51 0.82
C ASP A 80 3.78 24.46 1.62
N ASP A 81 4.18 24.08 2.84
CA ASP A 81 5.08 24.86 3.70
C ASP A 81 6.56 24.90 3.17
N LEU A 82 6.90 24.16 2.11
CA LEU A 82 8.22 24.25 1.47
C LEU A 82 8.47 25.62 0.83
N ASP A 83 7.41 26.35 0.51
CA ASP A 83 7.54 27.68 -0.07
C ASP A 83 7.92 28.72 0.99
N ASP A 84 7.66 28.44 2.28
CA ASP A 84 7.98 29.29 3.43
C ASP A 84 9.40 29.11 3.97
N VAL A 85 10.16 28.13 3.46
CA VAL A 85 11.52 27.82 3.94
C VAL A 85 12.56 28.17 2.90
N ASP A 86 13.69 28.71 3.38
CA ASP A 86 14.84 29.08 2.53
C ASP A 86 15.73 27.85 2.23
N TYR A 87 15.14 26.87 1.53
CA TYR A 87 15.85 25.71 1.03
C TYR A 87 16.26 25.90 -0.45
N ILE A 88 17.41 25.35 -0.81
CA ILE A 88 17.79 25.28 -2.23
C ILE A 88 16.77 24.44 -3.01
N GLU A 89 16.48 24.82 -4.25
CA GLU A 89 15.44 24.21 -5.09
C GLU A 89 15.56 22.69 -5.19
N ARG A 90 16.78 22.17 -5.33
CA ARG A 90 17.03 20.72 -5.36
C ARG A 90 16.47 19.99 -4.15
N VAL A 91 16.56 20.56 -2.95
CA VAL A 91 16.04 19.97 -1.72
C VAL A 91 14.51 20.00 -1.73
N LYS A 92 13.91 21.13 -2.12
CA LYS A 92 12.45 21.25 -2.24
C LYS A 92 11.88 20.22 -3.21
N VAL A 93 12.47 20.10 -4.40
CA VAL A 93 12.05 19.11 -5.41
C VAL A 93 12.20 17.68 -4.87
N SER A 94 13.30 17.35 -4.20
CA SER A 94 13.52 16.02 -3.62
C SER A 94 12.47 15.68 -2.58
N GLN A 95 12.11 16.63 -1.70
CA GLN A 95 11.07 16.44 -0.69
C GLN A 95 9.67 16.28 -1.32
N LYS A 96 9.32 17.16 -2.29
CA LYS A 96 8.05 17.04 -3.04
C LYS A 96 7.93 15.68 -3.72
N ASN A 97 8.99 15.19 -4.34
CA ASN A 97 9.02 13.88 -5.01
C ASN A 97 8.93 12.70 -4.01
N TRP A 98 9.54 12.84 -2.82
CA TRP A 98 9.47 11.84 -1.77
C TRP A 98 8.06 11.72 -1.20
N ILE A 99 7.42 12.85 -0.92
CA ILE A 99 6.03 12.88 -0.44
C ILE A 99 5.08 12.40 -1.55
N GLY A 100 5.34 12.84 -2.79
CA GLY A 100 4.69 12.35 -4.01
C GLY A 100 3.19 12.54 -4.03
N ARG A 101 2.71 13.79 -3.82
CA ARG A 101 1.30 14.13 -3.96
C ARG A 101 0.83 13.92 -5.40
N SER A 102 -0.24 13.17 -5.57
CA SER A 102 -0.86 12.90 -6.86
C SER A 102 -2.38 13.12 -6.80
N HIS A 103 -2.94 13.65 -7.87
CA HIS A 103 -4.37 13.88 -8.01
C HIS A 103 -4.94 12.90 -9.03
N GLY A 104 -6.06 12.30 -8.70
CA GLY A 104 -6.70 11.30 -9.54
C GLY A 104 -8.12 11.00 -9.07
N ALA A 105 -8.55 9.77 -9.29
CA ALA A 105 -9.84 9.26 -8.84
C ALA A 105 -9.71 7.85 -8.25
N GLU A 106 -10.52 7.57 -7.24
CA GLU A 106 -10.89 6.20 -6.90
C GLU A 106 -12.04 5.79 -7.80
N VAL A 107 -11.99 4.59 -8.38
CA VAL A 107 -12.99 4.06 -9.30
C VAL A 107 -13.36 2.64 -8.88
N ASP A 108 -14.65 2.36 -8.87
CA ASP A 108 -15.22 1.07 -8.51
C ASP A 108 -15.55 0.26 -9.77
N PHE A 109 -14.88 -0.86 -9.94
CA PHE A 109 -15.20 -1.87 -10.95
C PHE A 109 -16.04 -2.96 -10.31
N GLN A 110 -17.28 -3.12 -10.73
CA GLN A 110 -18.17 -4.17 -10.21
C GLN A 110 -17.63 -5.54 -10.62
N LEU A 111 -17.49 -6.47 -9.68
CA LEU A 111 -17.26 -7.86 -10.01
C LEU A 111 -18.54 -8.46 -10.57
N LYS A 112 -18.41 -9.16 -11.71
CA LYS A 112 -19.56 -9.77 -12.38
C LYS A 112 -20.22 -10.81 -11.46
N ASP A 113 -21.54 -10.75 -11.35
CA ASP A 113 -22.37 -11.65 -10.56
C ASP A 113 -22.01 -11.68 -9.06
N LYS A 114 -21.36 -10.61 -8.55
CA LYS A 114 -20.98 -10.44 -7.14
C LYS A 114 -21.49 -9.10 -6.61
N GLU A 115 -21.59 -9.00 -5.29
CA GLU A 115 -21.93 -7.74 -4.64
C GLU A 115 -20.70 -6.81 -4.52
N GLU A 116 -19.51 -7.40 -4.51
CA GLU A 116 -18.26 -6.68 -4.29
C GLU A 116 -17.75 -5.97 -5.54
N LYS A 117 -17.00 -4.92 -5.25
CA LYS A 117 -16.33 -4.08 -6.25
C LYS A 117 -14.82 -4.11 -6.05
N LEU A 118 -14.08 -4.13 -7.13
CA LEU A 118 -12.66 -3.81 -7.12
C LEU A 118 -12.50 -2.30 -7.19
N ARG A 119 -12.12 -1.69 -6.08
CA ARG A 119 -11.78 -0.26 -6.02
C ARG A 119 -10.33 -0.07 -6.40
N ILE A 120 -10.07 0.83 -7.33
CA ILE A 120 -8.71 1.22 -7.73
C ILE A 120 -8.51 2.72 -7.52
N TYR A 121 -7.24 3.13 -7.44
CA TYR A 121 -6.85 4.53 -7.57
C TYR A 121 -6.06 4.72 -8.86
N THR A 122 -6.40 5.77 -9.62
CA THR A 122 -5.69 6.12 -10.85
C THR A 122 -5.46 7.62 -10.96
N THR A 123 -4.30 8.04 -11.45
CA THR A 123 -4.01 9.41 -11.87
C THR A 123 -4.49 9.70 -13.28
N ARG A 124 -4.96 8.65 -13.97
CA ARG A 124 -5.37 8.69 -15.37
C ARG A 124 -6.81 8.17 -15.57
N PRO A 125 -7.81 8.80 -14.90
CA PRO A 125 -9.20 8.39 -15.09
C PRO A 125 -9.70 8.65 -16.52
N ASP A 126 -9.07 9.55 -17.26
CA ASP A 126 -9.33 9.85 -18.67
C ASP A 126 -9.14 8.62 -19.59
N THR A 127 -8.31 7.64 -19.19
CA THR A 127 -8.04 6.43 -19.99
C THR A 127 -8.95 5.24 -19.68
N LEU A 128 -9.99 5.40 -18.86
CA LEU A 128 -10.90 4.32 -18.43
C LEU A 128 -11.51 3.51 -19.60
N PHE A 129 -11.77 4.15 -20.73
CA PHE A 129 -12.29 3.45 -21.93
C PHE A 129 -11.30 2.47 -22.56
N GLY A 130 -9.99 2.66 -22.27
CA GLY A 130 -8.90 1.79 -22.75
C GLY A 130 -8.52 0.66 -21.80
N VAL A 131 -9.23 0.50 -20.69
CA VAL A 131 -8.96 -0.59 -19.73
C VAL A 131 -9.36 -1.91 -20.34
N THR A 132 -8.42 -2.83 -20.44
CA THR A 132 -8.62 -4.16 -21.06
C THR A 132 -8.46 -5.31 -20.06
N TYR A 133 -7.88 -5.07 -18.91
CA TYR A 133 -7.80 -6.02 -17.80
C TYR A 133 -7.61 -5.32 -16.48
N MET A 134 -7.87 -6.05 -15.39
CA MET A 134 -7.58 -5.63 -14.02
C MET A 134 -6.47 -6.51 -13.45
N VAL A 135 -5.70 -5.97 -12.51
CA VAL A 135 -4.69 -6.75 -11.79
C VAL A 135 -4.88 -6.57 -10.29
N VAL A 136 -4.85 -7.68 -9.56
CA VAL A 136 -4.85 -7.68 -8.10
C VAL A 136 -3.53 -8.22 -7.55
N SER A 137 -3.18 -7.76 -6.36
CA SER A 137 -2.04 -8.26 -5.59
C SER A 137 -2.22 -9.74 -5.25
N PRO A 138 -1.14 -10.54 -5.16
CA PRO A 138 -1.19 -11.92 -4.66
C PRO A 138 -1.78 -12.06 -3.24
N GLU A 139 -1.74 -10.98 -2.45
CA GLU A 139 -2.28 -10.92 -1.09
C GLU A 139 -3.72 -10.38 -1.03
N HIS A 140 -4.36 -10.11 -2.18
CA HIS A 140 -5.68 -9.51 -2.20
C HIS A 140 -6.75 -10.43 -1.56
N PRO A 141 -7.58 -9.93 -0.61
CA PRO A 141 -8.49 -10.76 0.17
C PRO A 141 -9.57 -11.47 -0.67
N TYR A 142 -9.87 -10.96 -1.87
CA TYR A 142 -10.85 -11.59 -2.76
C TYR A 142 -10.38 -12.94 -3.32
N LEU A 143 -9.07 -13.18 -3.37
CA LEU A 143 -8.55 -14.48 -3.77
C LEU A 143 -9.01 -15.58 -2.79
N ASP A 144 -8.84 -15.34 -1.50
CA ASP A 144 -9.27 -16.30 -0.48
C ASP A 144 -10.80 -16.35 -0.36
N LYS A 145 -11.48 -15.23 -0.55
CA LYS A 145 -12.95 -15.16 -0.48
C LYS A 145 -13.62 -15.98 -1.57
N TYR A 146 -13.09 -15.96 -2.79
CA TYR A 146 -13.66 -16.62 -3.96
C TYR A 146 -12.91 -17.88 -4.39
N LYS A 147 -12.06 -18.43 -3.53
CA LYS A 147 -11.21 -19.59 -3.84
C LYS A 147 -11.97 -20.80 -4.42
N ASP A 148 -13.19 -21.04 -3.93
CA ASP A 148 -14.01 -22.16 -4.35
C ASP A 148 -14.69 -21.95 -5.72
N GLU A 149 -14.66 -20.72 -6.24
CA GLU A 149 -15.21 -20.32 -7.53
C GLU A 149 -14.11 -20.09 -8.59
N ILE A 150 -12.84 -20.06 -8.17
CA ILE A 150 -11.68 -19.90 -9.05
C ILE A 150 -11.28 -21.27 -9.60
N ALA A 151 -11.49 -21.47 -10.90
CA ALA A 151 -11.26 -22.78 -11.52
C ALA A 151 -9.79 -23.22 -11.52
N ASN A 152 -8.84 -22.26 -11.59
CA ASN A 152 -7.40 -22.51 -11.57
C ASN A 152 -6.75 -22.16 -10.22
N TRP A 153 -7.43 -22.47 -9.10
CA TRP A 153 -6.96 -22.10 -7.76
C TRP A 153 -5.55 -22.59 -7.43
N ASP A 154 -5.19 -23.81 -7.83
CA ASP A 154 -3.86 -24.37 -7.56
C ASP A 154 -2.75 -23.54 -8.23
N GLU A 155 -3.00 -23.02 -9.44
CA GLU A 155 -2.06 -22.15 -10.14
C GLU A 155 -1.92 -20.79 -9.42
N ILE A 156 -3.03 -20.24 -8.93
CA ILE A 156 -3.03 -19.01 -8.11
C ILE A 156 -2.22 -19.22 -6.83
N VAL A 157 -2.40 -20.35 -6.12
CA VAL A 157 -1.64 -20.66 -4.90
C VAL A 157 -0.14 -20.75 -5.20
N ALA A 158 0.25 -21.48 -6.24
CA ALA A 158 1.66 -21.59 -6.64
C ALA A 158 2.27 -20.21 -6.97
N TYR A 159 1.52 -19.36 -7.65
CA TYR A 159 1.95 -17.99 -7.95
C TYR A 159 2.10 -17.12 -6.69
N ARG A 160 1.16 -17.21 -5.74
CA ARG A 160 1.22 -16.53 -4.44
C ARG A 160 2.46 -16.93 -3.65
N GLU A 161 2.77 -18.22 -3.59
CA GLU A 161 3.97 -18.73 -2.91
C GLU A 161 5.27 -18.22 -3.55
N MET A 162 5.32 -18.15 -4.87
CA MET A 162 6.46 -17.56 -5.59
C MET A 162 6.60 -16.07 -5.29
N ALA A 163 5.51 -15.32 -5.34
CA ALA A 163 5.50 -13.89 -5.06
C ALA A 163 5.86 -13.55 -3.61
N ALA A 164 5.45 -14.39 -2.64
CA ALA A 164 5.73 -14.20 -1.22
C ALA A 164 7.23 -14.26 -0.87
N ARG A 165 8.06 -14.88 -1.74
CA ARG A 165 9.52 -14.97 -1.57
C ARG A 165 10.25 -13.71 -2.02
N LYS A 166 9.57 -12.80 -2.74
CA LYS A 166 10.14 -11.56 -3.26
C LYS A 166 9.84 -10.39 -2.32
N SER A 167 10.81 -9.51 -2.13
CA SER A 167 10.59 -8.21 -1.48
C SER A 167 9.77 -7.27 -2.37
N ASP A 168 9.15 -6.23 -1.78
CA ASP A 168 8.43 -5.20 -2.54
C ASP A 168 9.33 -4.54 -3.61
N PHE A 169 10.62 -4.35 -3.31
CA PHE A 169 11.60 -3.78 -4.23
C PHE A 169 11.89 -4.70 -5.42
N GLU A 170 12.07 -6.00 -5.17
CA GLU A 170 12.25 -7.00 -6.25
C GLU A 170 11.02 -7.11 -7.14
N ARG A 171 9.82 -6.95 -6.56
CA ARG A 171 8.55 -7.01 -7.29
C ARG A 171 8.33 -5.80 -8.19
N THR A 172 8.78 -4.60 -7.79
CA THR A 172 8.48 -3.36 -8.51
C THR A 172 9.64 -2.82 -9.34
N GLU A 173 10.87 -2.80 -8.78
CA GLU A 173 12.00 -2.13 -9.41
C GLU A 173 12.94 -3.10 -10.16
N LEU A 174 13.10 -4.34 -9.67
CA LEU A 174 14.03 -5.30 -10.26
C LEU A 174 13.38 -6.29 -11.23
N ALA A 175 12.04 -6.34 -11.28
CA ALA A 175 11.32 -7.27 -12.14
C ALA A 175 11.50 -6.91 -13.62
N LYS A 176 12.39 -7.63 -14.31
CA LYS A 176 12.61 -7.51 -15.76
C LYS A 176 11.51 -8.16 -16.59
N GLU A 177 10.91 -9.23 -16.07
CA GLU A 177 9.85 -9.95 -16.73
C GLU A 177 8.50 -9.71 -16.03
N LYS A 178 7.46 -9.45 -16.82
CA LYS A 178 6.09 -9.40 -16.32
C LYS A 178 5.57 -10.81 -16.16
N THR A 179 5.12 -11.14 -14.95
CA THR A 179 4.50 -12.43 -14.62
C THR A 179 3.11 -12.21 -14.08
N GLY A 180 2.23 -13.17 -14.28
CA GLY A 180 0.86 -13.10 -13.77
C GLY A 180 0.06 -14.33 -14.15
N VAL A 181 -1.06 -14.52 -13.48
CA VAL A 181 -2.01 -15.62 -13.71
C VAL A 181 -3.41 -15.01 -13.84
N GLU A 182 -4.14 -15.37 -14.88
CA GLU A 182 -5.54 -14.98 -15.03
C GLU A 182 -6.39 -15.73 -13.99
N ILE A 183 -7.30 -15.03 -13.32
CA ILE A 183 -8.22 -15.64 -12.36
C ILE A 183 -9.43 -16.17 -13.12
N GLN A 184 -9.44 -17.48 -13.43
CA GLN A 184 -10.55 -18.09 -14.13
C GLN A 184 -11.79 -18.18 -13.23
N GLY A 185 -12.88 -17.52 -13.65
CA GLY A 185 -14.13 -17.43 -12.89
C GLY A 185 -14.35 -16.08 -12.20
N LEU A 186 -13.39 -15.15 -12.28
CA LEU A 186 -13.55 -13.81 -11.74
C LEU A 186 -13.37 -12.76 -12.84
N THR A 187 -14.39 -11.96 -13.09
CA THR A 187 -14.43 -10.94 -14.14
C THR A 187 -14.88 -9.62 -13.53
N ALA A 188 -14.34 -8.50 -13.98
CA ALA A 188 -14.77 -7.18 -13.58
C ALA A 188 -15.52 -6.48 -14.73
N VAL A 189 -16.43 -5.57 -14.40
CA VAL A 189 -17.18 -4.77 -15.36
C VAL A 189 -16.64 -3.34 -15.35
N ASN A 190 -16.20 -2.87 -16.51
CA ASN A 190 -15.73 -1.52 -16.67
C ASN A 190 -16.91 -0.53 -16.55
N PRO A 191 -16.90 0.40 -15.59
CA PRO A 191 -18.05 1.26 -15.30
C PRO A 191 -18.43 2.21 -16.45
N VAL A 192 -17.48 2.60 -17.32
CA VAL A 192 -17.73 3.60 -18.36
C VAL A 192 -18.36 3.04 -19.65
N ASN A 193 -18.20 1.73 -19.91
CA ASN A 193 -18.67 1.12 -21.15
C ASN A 193 -19.40 -0.22 -20.94
N GLY A 194 -19.47 -0.72 -19.71
CA GLY A 194 -20.13 -1.98 -19.36
C GLY A 194 -19.42 -3.25 -19.87
N LYS A 195 -18.23 -3.13 -20.43
CA LYS A 195 -17.47 -4.31 -20.91
C LYS A 195 -16.97 -5.14 -19.78
N GLU A 196 -17.07 -6.44 -19.92
CA GLU A 196 -16.44 -7.42 -19.04
C GLU A 196 -14.94 -7.53 -19.37
N ILE A 197 -14.09 -7.46 -18.34
CA ILE A 197 -12.64 -7.53 -18.46
C ILE A 197 -12.08 -8.56 -17.51
N PRO A 198 -11.05 -9.33 -17.89
CA PRO A 198 -10.44 -10.34 -17.05
C PRO A 198 -9.74 -9.71 -15.85
N VAL A 199 -9.67 -10.46 -14.76
CA VAL A 199 -8.91 -10.11 -13.56
C VAL A 199 -7.70 -11.03 -13.46
N TRP A 200 -6.53 -10.45 -13.26
CA TRP A 200 -5.26 -11.14 -13.15
C TRP A 200 -4.67 -10.98 -11.76
N VAL A 201 -3.88 -11.96 -11.33
CA VAL A 201 -2.96 -11.81 -10.18
C VAL A 201 -1.57 -11.54 -10.71
N SER A 202 -0.92 -10.49 -10.21
CA SER A 202 0.47 -10.23 -10.54
C SER A 202 1.24 -9.62 -9.38
N ASP A 203 2.51 -9.97 -9.27
CA ASP A 203 3.39 -9.59 -8.16
C ASP A 203 3.84 -8.12 -8.20
N TYR A 204 3.69 -7.41 -9.32
CA TYR A 204 3.99 -5.97 -9.38
C TYR A 204 2.94 -5.08 -8.72
N VAL A 205 1.77 -5.64 -8.37
CA VAL A 205 0.74 -4.95 -7.58
C VAL A 205 0.94 -5.25 -6.10
N LEU A 206 1.00 -4.21 -5.28
CA LEU A 206 1.26 -4.32 -3.85
C LEU A 206 0.03 -3.96 -3.03
N MET A 207 -0.31 -4.77 -2.01
CA MET A 207 -1.34 -4.41 -1.02
C MET A 207 -0.96 -3.19 -0.18
N SER A 208 0.33 -2.90 -0.05
CA SER A 208 0.83 -1.76 0.71
C SER A 208 0.70 -0.42 -0.02
N TYR A 209 0.31 -0.45 -1.31
CA TYR A 209 0.13 0.75 -2.13
C TYR A 209 -1.26 0.77 -2.78
N GLY A 210 -2.06 1.78 -2.43
CA GLY A 210 -3.43 1.90 -2.93
C GLY A 210 -4.38 0.87 -2.31
N THR A 211 -5.16 0.23 -3.15
CA THR A 211 -6.21 -0.72 -2.78
C THR A 211 -5.80 -2.19 -2.97
N GLY A 212 -4.58 -2.45 -3.43
CA GLY A 212 -4.14 -3.78 -3.83
C GLY A 212 -4.72 -4.24 -5.18
N ALA A 213 -5.39 -3.35 -5.90
CA ALA A 213 -5.91 -3.57 -7.25
C ALA A 213 -5.59 -2.38 -8.16
N ILE A 214 -5.37 -2.63 -9.43
CA ILE A 214 -5.17 -1.61 -10.46
C ILE A 214 -6.00 -1.93 -11.70
N MET A 215 -6.34 -0.91 -12.46
CA MET A 215 -6.76 -1.03 -13.85
C MET A 215 -5.54 -0.98 -14.76
N ALA A 216 -5.56 -1.70 -15.86
CA ALA A 216 -4.48 -1.72 -16.83
C ALA A 216 -4.93 -1.14 -18.18
N VAL A 217 -4.11 -0.23 -18.70
CA VAL A 217 -4.35 0.47 -19.97
C VAL A 217 -3.16 0.29 -20.91
N PRO A 218 -3.05 -0.84 -21.60
CA PRO A 218 -1.88 -1.19 -22.40
C PRO A 218 -1.47 -0.16 -23.46
N ALA A 219 -2.43 0.58 -24.00
CA ALA A 219 -2.12 1.59 -25.00
C ALA A 219 -1.30 2.76 -24.46
N HIS A 220 -1.31 3.02 -23.12
CA HIS A 220 -0.78 4.25 -22.51
C HIS A 220 0.08 4.02 -21.27
N ASP A 221 0.50 2.79 -21.00
CA ASP A 221 1.46 2.43 -19.95
C ASP A 221 2.38 1.31 -20.46
N ASP A 222 3.70 1.52 -20.41
CA ASP A 222 4.69 0.57 -20.94
C ASP A 222 4.61 -0.79 -20.24
N ARG A 223 4.38 -0.81 -18.92
CA ARG A 223 4.29 -2.06 -18.14
C ARG A 223 3.06 -2.85 -18.52
N ASP A 224 1.94 -2.15 -18.70
CA ASP A 224 0.68 -2.76 -19.10
C ASP A 224 0.75 -3.26 -20.55
N TRP A 225 1.47 -2.53 -21.42
CA TRP A 225 1.68 -2.93 -22.81
C TRP A 225 2.52 -4.21 -22.92
N GLU A 226 3.67 -4.27 -22.20
CA GLU A 226 4.52 -5.46 -22.14
C GLU A 226 3.75 -6.68 -21.62
N PHE A 227 2.93 -6.49 -20.60
CA PHE A 227 2.08 -7.54 -20.05
C PHE A 227 1.03 -7.99 -21.07
N ALA A 228 0.32 -7.04 -21.68
CA ALA A 228 -0.71 -7.33 -22.68
C ALA A 228 -0.15 -8.07 -23.90
N LYS A 229 1.03 -7.68 -24.40
CA LYS A 229 1.71 -8.39 -25.49
C LYS A 229 2.10 -9.81 -25.11
N LYS A 230 2.62 -10.01 -23.90
CA LYS A 230 3.03 -11.34 -23.39
C LYS A 230 1.83 -12.29 -23.29
N PHE A 231 0.69 -11.80 -22.85
CA PHE A 231 -0.51 -12.61 -22.59
C PHE A 231 -1.60 -12.49 -23.66
N ASN A 232 -1.31 -11.85 -24.80
CA ASN A 232 -2.24 -11.63 -25.90
C ASN A 232 -3.55 -10.91 -25.48
N ILE A 233 -3.45 -9.94 -24.58
CA ILE A 233 -4.56 -9.11 -24.15
C ILE A 233 -4.76 -7.96 -25.16
N PRO A 234 -5.99 -7.56 -25.48
CA PRO A 234 -6.25 -6.46 -26.42
C PRO A 234 -5.62 -5.13 -25.95
N VAL A 235 -5.11 -4.35 -26.91
CA VAL A 235 -4.62 -2.99 -26.72
C VAL A 235 -5.59 -2.04 -27.40
N ILE A 236 -6.17 -1.10 -26.64
CA ILE A 236 -7.18 -0.15 -27.15
C ILE A 236 -6.62 1.27 -27.00
N GLU A 237 -6.32 1.91 -28.12
CA GLU A 237 -5.90 3.32 -28.15
C GLU A 237 -7.07 4.22 -27.71
N VAL A 238 -6.81 5.09 -26.72
CA VAL A 238 -7.78 6.09 -26.24
C VAL A 238 -7.24 7.51 -26.24
N ILE A 239 -5.97 7.68 -26.54
CA ILE A 239 -5.34 8.98 -26.79
C ILE A 239 -4.57 8.87 -28.09
N GLU A 240 -4.92 9.72 -29.06
CA GLU A 240 -4.28 9.76 -30.37
C GLU A 240 -2.83 10.25 -30.27
N GLY A 241 -1.90 9.61 -30.98
CA GLY A 241 -0.54 10.14 -31.11
C GLY A 241 0.59 9.14 -31.27
N GLY A 242 0.33 7.83 -31.24
CA GLY A 242 1.35 6.81 -31.39
C GLY A 242 0.90 5.58 -32.18
N ASN A 243 1.83 4.64 -32.39
CA ASN A 243 1.50 3.33 -32.93
C ASN A 243 1.47 2.30 -31.79
N VAL A 244 0.29 2.10 -31.19
CA VAL A 244 0.10 1.18 -30.05
C VAL A 244 0.34 -0.30 -30.40
N GLU A 245 0.49 -0.63 -31.68
CA GLU A 245 0.91 -1.97 -32.13
C GLU A 245 2.39 -2.22 -31.85
N GLU A 246 3.22 -1.18 -31.89
CA GLU A 246 4.68 -1.26 -31.72
C GLU A 246 5.13 -0.94 -30.29
N ALA A 247 4.48 0.03 -29.63
CA ALA A 247 4.79 0.44 -28.26
C ALA A 247 3.61 1.18 -27.61
N ALA A 248 3.61 1.28 -26.29
CA ALA A 248 2.67 2.15 -25.59
C ALA A 248 2.94 3.62 -25.96
N PHE A 249 1.87 4.39 -26.16
CA PHE A 249 1.97 5.84 -26.29
C PHE A 249 1.85 6.49 -24.92
N THR A 250 3.00 6.87 -24.35
CA THR A 250 3.10 7.39 -22.97
C THR A 250 3.16 8.91 -22.88
N ASP A 251 3.37 9.62 -23.99
CA ASP A 251 3.28 11.08 -24.02
C ASP A 251 1.81 11.53 -24.07
N VAL A 252 1.20 11.48 -22.92
CA VAL A 252 -0.24 11.66 -22.73
C VAL A 252 -0.61 13.05 -22.16
N ALA A 253 0.32 13.99 -22.17
CA ALA A 253 0.07 15.33 -21.62
C ALA A 253 -0.75 16.20 -22.60
N THR A 254 -0.63 15.97 -23.91
CA THR A 254 -1.11 16.87 -24.97
C THR A 254 -2.04 16.22 -26.00
N GLY A 255 -2.35 14.94 -25.85
CA GLY A 255 -3.17 14.20 -26.83
C GLY A 255 -4.67 14.55 -26.80
N THR A 256 -5.36 14.11 -27.87
CA THR A 256 -6.83 14.17 -27.99
C THR A 256 -7.41 12.78 -27.75
N LEU A 257 -8.51 12.71 -27.00
CA LEU A 257 -9.18 11.43 -26.70
C LEU A 257 -9.86 10.86 -27.94
N VAL A 258 -9.60 9.56 -28.20
CA VAL A 258 -10.26 8.75 -29.25
C VAL A 258 -10.86 7.50 -28.61
N ASN A 259 -11.82 6.84 -29.26
CA ASN A 259 -12.47 5.61 -28.78
C ASN A 259 -13.01 5.68 -27.34
N SER A 260 -13.28 6.88 -26.83
CA SER A 260 -13.55 7.16 -25.41
C SER A 260 -14.99 7.67 -25.16
N GLY A 261 -15.96 7.24 -26.00
CA GLY A 261 -17.37 7.60 -25.83
C GLY A 261 -17.56 9.12 -25.71
N PHE A 262 -18.18 9.60 -24.63
CA PHE A 262 -18.44 11.02 -24.39
C PHE A 262 -17.19 11.89 -24.16
N LEU A 263 -16.03 11.28 -24.02
CA LEU A 263 -14.74 11.98 -23.89
C LEU A 263 -14.04 12.17 -25.25
N THR A 264 -14.48 11.47 -26.29
CA THR A 264 -13.85 11.54 -27.62
C THR A 264 -13.84 12.97 -28.13
N GLY A 265 -12.67 13.40 -28.65
CA GLY A 265 -12.43 14.75 -29.15
C GLY A 265 -12.03 15.79 -28.09
N LYS A 266 -12.04 15.43 -26.80
CA LYS A 266 -11.57 16.32 -25.72
C LYS A 266 -10.06 16.22 -25.58
N SER A 267 -9.46 17.29 -25.08
CA SER A 267 -8.09 17.25 -24.57
C SER A 267 -8.00 16.39 -23.29
N VAL A 268 -6.81 15.89 -22.96
CA VAL A 268 -6.58 15.08 -21.76
C VAL A 268 -7.03 15.82 -20.48
N GLU A 269 -6.77 17.14 -20.39
CA GLU A 269 -7.17 17.92 -19.22
C GLU A 269 -8.70 18.04 -19.09
N GLU A 270 -9.41 18.33 -20.17
CA GLU A 270 -10.86 18.38 -20.20
C GLU A 270 -11.49 17.01 -19.90
N ALA A 271 -10.91 15.94 -20.45
CA ALA A 271 -11.36 14.59 -20.22
C ALA A 271 -11.23 14.16 -18.76
N LYS A 272 -10.11 14.49 -18.11
CA LYS A 272 -9.93 14.24 -16.66
C LYS A 272 -10.99 14.90 -15.79
N LYS A 273 -11.35 16.13 -16.10
CA LYS A 273 -12.42 16.84 -15.38
C LYS A 273 -13.78 16.18 -15.64
N ALA A 274 -14.12 15.98 -16.90
CA ALA A 274 -15.40 15.43 -17.30
C ALA A 274 -15.63 14.01 -16.77
N ILE A 275 -14.60 13.16 -16.78
CA ILE A 275 -14.74 11.78 -16.28
C ILE A 275 -14.91 11.75 -14.76
N ILE A 276 -14.20 12.59 -14.00
CA ILE A 276 -14.36 12.65 -12.54
C ILE A 276 -15.78 13.08 -12.18
N GLU A 277 -16.31 14.13 -12.83
CA GLU A 277 -17.68 14.58 -12.63
C GLU A 277 -18.68 13.46 -12.95
N TRP A 278 -18.49 12.76 -14.04
CA TRP A 278 -19.33 11.63 -14.43
C TRP A 278 -19.27 10.47 -13.42
N LEU A 279 -18.07 10.11 -12.94
CA LEU A 279 -17.88 9.04 -11.94
C LEU A 279 -18.60 9.37 -10.62
N GLU A 280 -18.54 10.62 -10.19
CA GLU A 280 -19.23 11.10 -8.99
C GLU A 280 -20.75 11.11 -9.18
N GLU A 281 -21.24 11.59 -10.33
CA GLU A 281 -22.67 11.58 -10.67
C GLU A 281 -23.24 10.16 -10.69
N LYS A 282 -22.51 9.22 -11.25
CA LYS A 282 -22.92 7.80 -11.31
C LYS A 282 -22.69 7.03 -9.99
N GLY A 283 -22.01 7.61 -9.03
CA GLY A 283 -21.68 6.94 -7.76
C GLY A 283 -20.75 5.74 -7.91
N VAL A 284 -19.92 5.74 -8.96
CA VAL A 284 -18.95 4.67 -9.26
C VAL A 284 -17.49 5.11 -9.08
N GLY A 285 -17.27 6.31 -8.59
CA GLY A 285 -15.93 6.81 -8.26
C GLY A 285 -15.98 8.19 -7.64
N THR A 286 -14.84 8.65 -7.14
CA THR A 286 -14.69 9.96 -6.49
C THR A 286 -13.31 10.53 -6.76
N LYS A 287 -13.22 11.86 -6.82
CA LYS A 287 -11.91 12.55 -6.84
C LYS A 287 -11.10 12.21 -5.60
N LYS A 288 -9.80 11.95 -5.78
CA LYS A 288 -8.91 11.57 -4.70
C LYS A 288 -7.52 12.17 -4.86
N THR A 289 -6.98 12.68 -3.77
CA THR A 289 -5.54 12.98 -3.65
C THR A 289 -4.87 11.85 -2.90
N ASN A 290 -3.77 11.35 -3.43
CA ASN A 290 -2.99 10.29 -2.82
C ASN A 290 -1.51 10.70 -2.69
N PHE A 291 -0.74 9.99 -1.88
CA PHE A 291 0.66 10.26 -1.61
C PHE A 291 1.50 8.98 -1.73
N LYS A 292 2.75 9.12 -2.19
CA LYS A 292 3.74 8.04 -2.08
C LYS A 292 4.18 7.83 -0.63
N LEU A 293 4.22 8.91 0.15
CA LEU A 293 4.50 8.88 1.58
C LEU A 293 3.53 7.91 2.28
N ARG A 294 4.07 7.05 3.13
CA ARG A 294 3.29 6.09 3.93
C ARG A 294 3.44 6.41 5.40
N ASP A 295 2.46 6.00 6.21
CA ASP A 295 2.58 6.07 7.64
C ASP A 295 3.77 5.26 8.14
N TRP A 296 4.43 5.77 9.16
CA TRP A 296 5.65 5.18 9.67
C TRP A 296 5.35 4.01 10.60
N VAL A 297 5.94 2.83 10.29
CA VAL A 297 5.98 1.68 11.19
C VAL A 297 6.94 2.01 12.32
N PHE A 298 6.39 2.40 13.46
CA PHE A 298 7.17 2.86 14.60
C PHE A 298 7.72 1.70 15.44
N SER A 299 6.90 0.68 15.73
CA SER A 299 7.29 -0.43 16.60
C SER A 299 8.25 -1.42 15.94
N ARG A 300 9.16 -1.97 16.76
CA ARG A 300 10.01 -3.10 16.42
C ARG A 300 9.85 -4.18 17.48
N GLN A 301 9.89 -5.45 17.10
CA GLN A 301 9.79 -6.60 18.01
C GLN A 301 11.18 -6.92 18.57
N ARG A 302 11.72 -5.99 19.30
CA ARG A 302 12.99 -6.16 20.05
C ARG A 302 12.69 -5.98 21.52
N TYR A 303 13.20 -6.88 22.36
CA TYR A 303 12.99 -6.78 23.81
C TYR A 303 13.57 -5.48 24.36
N TRP A 304 14.80 -5.18 23.95
CA TRP A 304 15.49 -4.00 24.40
C TRP A 304 15.01 -2.74 23.67
N GLY A 305 14.61 -1.74 24.41
CA GLY A 305 14.12 -0.47 23.89
C GLY A 305 13.17 0.22 24.86
N GLU A 306 12.62 1.35 24.46
CA GLU A 306 11.60 2.06 25.22
C GLU A 306 10.25 1.35 25.11
N PRO A 307 9.68 0.81 26.19
CA PRO A 307 8.36 0.20 26.15
C PRO A 307 7.29 1.22 25.76
N ILE A 308 6.38 0.81 24.90
CA ILE A 308 5.24 1.67 24.49
C ILE A 308 4.26 1.76 25.65
N PRO A 309 3.97 2.97 26.17
CA PRO A 309 3.21 3.19 27.40
C PRO A 309 1.68 3.09 27.16
N ILE A 310 1.24 1.98 26.58
CA ILE A 310 -0.17 1.70 26.26
C ILE A 310 -0.55 0.31 26.77
N VAL A 311 -1.66 0.24 27.47
CA VAL A 311 -2.28 -1.01 27.94
C VAL A 311 -3.39 -1.44 27.01
N LYS A 312 -3.49 -2.74 26.73
CA LYS A 312 -4.63 -3.30 26.02
C LYS A 312 -5.69 -3.73 27.02
N CYS A 313 -6.85 -3.09 27.00
CA CYS A 313 -8.03 -3.47 27.75
C CYS A 313 -9.03 -4.16 26.83
N GLU A 314 -9.61 -5.29 27.26
CA GLU A 314 -10.61 -6.01 26.46
C GLU A 314 -11.88 -5.21 26.22
N LYS A 315 -12.25 -4.33 27.16
CA LYS A 315 -13.45 -3.48 27.04
C LYS A 315 -13.18 -2.13 26.38
N CYS A 316 -12.03 -1.49 26.70
CA CYS A 316 -11.72 -0.11 26.29
C CYS A 316 -10.77 -0.04 25.07
N GLY A 317 -10.19 -1.16 24.65
CA GLY A 317 -9.16 -1.19 23.60
C GLY A 317 -7.80 -0.76 24.13
N TYR A 318 -7.16 0.17 23.46
CA TYR A 318 -5.83 0.67 23.84
C TYR A 318 -5.94 1.89 24.76
N VAL A 319 -5.43 1.77 25.99
CA VAL A 319 -5.52 2.77 27.03
C VAL A 319 -4.11 3.29 27.37
N PRO A 320 -3.85 4.61 27.31
CA PRO A 320 -2.58 5.16 27.71
C PRO A 320 -2.39 5.07 29.22
N ILE A 321 -1.17 4.77 29.69
CA ILE A 321 -0.84 4.91 31.11
C ILE A 321 -0.79 6.39 31.49
N PRO A 322 -1.07 6.75 32.76
CA PRO A 322 -0.90 8.11 33.25
C PRO A 322 0.52 8.63 33.06
N GLU A 323 0.67 9.92 32.74
CA GLU A 323 1.99 10.53 32.50
C GLU A 323 2.87 10.51 33.77
N GLU A 324 2.22 10.51 34.93
CA GLU A 324 2.86 10.48 36.26
C GLU A 324 3.52 9.13 36.54
N GLU A 325 3.09 8.05 35.85
CA GLU A 325 3.65 6.70 36.02
C GLU A 325 4.83 6.42 35.06
N LEU A 326 5.28 7.41 34.30
CA LEU A 326 6.50 7.30 33.49
C LEU A 326 7.78 7.46 34.36
N PRO A 327 8.84 6.70 34.07
CA PRO A 327 9.02 5.76 32.99
C PRO A 327 8.32 4.41 33.18
N LEU A 328 7.75 3.86 32.12
CA LEU A 328 7.42 2.43 32.07
C LEU A 328 8.71 1.66 31.79
N GLU A 329 9.12 0.80 32.68
CA GLU A 329 10.34 -0.01 32.54
C GLU A 329 10.00 -1.44 32.10
N LEU A 330 10.95 -2.07 31.42
CA LEU A 330 10.87 -3.48 31.07
C LEU A 330 11.16 -4.34 32.30
N PRO A 331 10.47 -5.48 32.54
CA PRO A 331 10.87 -6.43 33.55
C PRO A 331 12.23 -7.03 33.21
N GLU A 332 12.95 -7.43 34.26
CA GLU A 332 14.18 -8.20 34.08
C GLU A 332 13.86 -9.62 33.64
N VAL A 333 14.50 -10.06 32.56
CA VAL A 333 14.35 -11.42 31.99
C VAL A 333 15.72 -11.97 31.61
N ASP A 334 15.94 -13.25 31.87
CA ASP A 334 17.22 -13.93 31.58
C ASP A 334 17.37 -14.20 30.07
N THR A 335 16.26 -14.48 29.38
CA THR A 335 16.23 -14.75 27.93
C THR A 335 15.02 -14.10 27.28
N PHE A 336 15.23 -13.58 26.06
CA PHE A 336 14.15 -13.08 25.24
C PHE A 336 13.53 -14.20 24.41
N MET A 337 12.24 -14.46 24.64
CA MET A 337 11.46 -15.43 23.87
C MET A 337 10.30 -14.74 23.15
N GLU A 338 9.97 -15.21 21.95
CA GLU A 338 8.85 -14.66 21.14
C GLU A 338 7.51 -14.65 21.90
N GLU A 339 7.34 -15.56 22.85
CA GLU A 339 6.15 -15.70 23.69
C GLU A 339 5.92 -14.47 24.60
N PHE A 340 6.95 -13.69 24.89
CA PHE A 340 6.82 -12.45 25.67
C PHE A 340 6.32 -11.25 24.86
N LEU A 341 6.38 -11.29 23.54
CA LEU A 341 5.94 -10.18 22.68
C LEU A 341 4.43 -9.88 22.74
N PRO A 342 3.52 -10.88 22.83
CA PRO A 342 2.10 -10.63 23.01
C PRO A 342 1.72 -10.18 24.43
N SER A 343 2.48 -10.58 25.46
CA SER A 343 2.16 -10.32 26.87
C SER A 343 2.59 -8.93 27.34
N TYR A 344 3.30 -8.16 26.51
CA TYR A 344 3.74 -6.80 26.81
C TYR A 344 2.64 -5.73 26.76
N THR A 345 1.40 -6.14 26.60
CA THR A 345 0.27 -5.34 27.06
C THR A 345 0.00 -5.73 28.51
N LYS A 346 0.56 -5.01 29.48
CA LYS A 346 0.09 -5.11 30.85
C LYS A 346 -1.42 -5.00 30.88
N THR A 347 -2.08 -5.95 31.54
CA THR A 347 -3.51 -5.80 31.80
C THR A 347 -3.70 -4.69 32.84
N LEU A 348 -4.81 -3.96 32.79
CA LEU A 348 -5.17 -2.96 33.80
C LEU A 348 -5.10 -3.53 35.23
N ASP A 349 -5.35 -4.83 35.39
CA ASP A 349 -5.28 -5.54 36.67
C ASP A 349 -3.85 -5.60 37.25
N ASP A 350 -2.81 -5.63 36.38
CA ASP A 350 -1.41 -5.65 36.83
C ASP A 350 -0.95 -4.25 37.27
N ILE A 351 -1.57 -3.20 36.75
CA ILE A 351 -1.31 -1.81 37.11
C ILE A 351 -2.02 -1.46 38.45
N GLN A 352 -3.23 -1.99 38.67
CA GLN A 352 -4.00 -1.72 39.87
C GLN A 352 -3.54 -2.51 41.12
N LYS A 353 -2.66 -3.50 40.96
CA LYS A 353 -2.10 -4.30 42.09
C LYS A 353 -0.84 -3.71 42.69
N LYS A 354 -0.35 -2.58 42.25
CA LYS A 354 0.70 -1.76 42.90
C LYS A 354 0.08 -0.54 43.55
#